data_6c0b37b8c40d0955dfebab7cb33dd73a
#
_entry.id   6c0b37b8c40d0955dfebab7cb33dd73a
#
_cell.length_a   1.000
_cell.length_b   1.000
_cell.length_c   1.000
_cell.angle_alpha   90.00
_cell.angle_beta   90.00
_cell.angle_gamma   90.00
#
_symmetry.space_group_name_H-M   'P 1'
#
loop_
_entity.id
_entity.type
_entity.pdbx_description
1 polymer ?
#
loop_
_entity_poly.entity_id
_entity_poly.type
_entity_poly.pdbx_seq_one_letter_code
_entity_poly.pdbx_strand_id
1 'polypeptide(L)'
;MSNYVIIVAGGKGLRMGSDIPKQFLPVGNKPVLMRTISRFHEYDKSINIILVLPKEQQAYWKELCDKYHFDEEYTLTDGGDTRFQSSKNGLMIIPDGEEGLVGIHDGVRPFVSISTIARCYDTAEDTYAAIPVMPVTDTLRYIDKQGGGKNVLRSDYRVVQTPQVFDIALARQALQVEYQPCFTDDASVVESLGCQVAMVEGNRENIKITTPFDLKIAEALIKE
;
A
#
# COMPACT_ATOMS: atom_id res chain seq x y z
N MET A 1 9.36 10.14 -17.85
CA MET A 1 8.48 10.45 -16.70
C MET A 1 9.06 9.77 -15.48
N SER A 2 9.01 10.40 -14.32
CA SER A 2 9.55 9.81 -13.08
C SER A 2 8.48 8.95 -12.41
N ASN A 3 8.85 7.75 -11.97
CA ASN A 3 7.97 6.90 -11.20
C ASN A 3 8.32 6.98 -9.70
N TYR A 4 7.29 7.13 -8.88
CA TYR A 4 7.39 7.17 -7.43
C TYR A 4 6.55 6.07 -6.80
N VAL A 5 6.97 5.61 -5.62
CA VAL A 5 6.11 4.82 -4.75
C VAL A 5 6.18 5.37 -3.32
N ILE A 6 5.02 5.63 -2.74
CA ILE A 6 4.85 5.99 -1.33
C ILE A 6 4.50 4.72 -0.57
N ILE A 7 5.41 4.24 0.26
CA ILE A 7 5.19 3.06 1.11
C ILE A 7 4.73 3.53 2.49
N VAL A 8 3.43 3.32 2.77
CA VAL A 8 2.81 3.74 4.03
C VAL A 8 2.91 2.61 5.06
N ALA A 9 3.65 2.85 6.15
CA ALA A 9 3.93 1.86 7.18
C ALA A 9 3.62 2.35 8.61
N GLY A 10 2.54 3.11 8.78
CA GLY A 10 2.15 3.78 10.03
C GLY A 10 1.28 3.00 11.00
N GLY A 11 0.97 1.73 10.75
CA GLY A 11 0.03 0.96 11.58
C GLY A 11 0.59 0.61 12.96
N LYS A 12 -0.16 0.92 14.03
CA LYS A 12 0.22 0.59 15.44
C LYS A 12 0.21 -0.92 15.76
N GLY A 13 -0.22 -1.77 14.82
CA GLY A 13 -0.14 -3.23 14.95
C GLY A 13 -0.92 -3.86 16.11
N LEU A 14 -1.89 -3.17 16.74
CA LEU A 14 -2.61 -3.60 17.95
C LEU A 14 -3.20 -5.02 17.89
N ARG A 15 -3.52 -5.50 16.68
CA ARG A 15 -4.07 -6.84 16.44
C ARG A 15 -3.03 -7.97 16.46
N MET A 16 -1.74 -7.62 16.51
CA MET A 16 -0.66 -8.62 16.47
C MET A 16 -0.30 -9.18 17.84
N GLY A 17 -0.71 -8.51 18.95
CA GLY A 17 -0.33 -8.92 20.29
C GLY A 17 1.17 -8.87 20.56
N SER A 18 1.92 -8.08 19.78
CA SER A 18 3.36 -7.90 19.90
C SER A 18 3.68 -6.45 20.22
N ASP A 19 4.71 -6.22 21.02
CA ASP A 19 5.25 -4.89 21.31
C ASP A 19 5.97 -4.28 20.09
N ILE A 20 6.38 -5.15 19.15
CA ILE A 20 7.03 -4.72 17.90
C ILE A 20 5.96 -4.47 16.83
N PRO A 21 5.95 -3.27 16.19
CA PRO A 21 5.05 -3.00 15.08
C PRO A 21 5.20 -4.01 13.95
N LYS A 22 4.06 -4.45 13.38
CA LYS A 22 4.00 -5.58 12.44
C LYS A 22 4.88 -5.43 11.19
N GLN A 23 5.12 -4.20 10.72
CA GLN A 23 5.99 -3.90 9.59
C GLN A 23 7.46 -4.26 9.86
N PHE A 24 7.86 -4.35 11.13
CA PHE A 24 9.21 -4.69 11.53
C PHE A 24 9.37 -6.17 11.92
N LEU A 25 8.27 -6.92 12.01
CA LEU A 25 8.35 -8.34 12.29
C LEU A 25 9.08 -9.06 11.16
N PRO A 26 9.99 -10.00 11.49
CA PRO A 26 10.67 -10.77 10.47
C PRO A 26 9.71 -11.77 9.81
N VAL A 27 9.89 -11.96 8.52
CA VAL A 27 9.34 -13.08 7.75
C VAL A 27 10.53 -13.74 7.05
N GLY A 28 10.84 -14.97 7.43
CA GLY A 28 12.13 -15.58 7.14
C GLY A 28 13.26 -14.79 7.82
N ASN A 29 14.23 -14.37 7.06
CA ASN A 29 15.46 -13.71 7.54
C ASN A 29 15.41 -12.17 7.42
N LYS A 30 14.29 -11.55 7.04
CA LYS A 30 14.23 -10.11 6.75
C LYS A 30 12.90 -9.51 7.24
N PRO A 31 12.89 -8.29 7.84
CA PRO A 31 11.66 -7.60 8.20
C PRO A 31 10.71 -7.41 7.02
N VAL A 32 9.40 -7.45 7.29
CA VAL A 32 8.34 -7.27 6.28
C VAL A 32 8.55 -6.01 5.45
N LEU A 33 8.84 -4.88 6.09
CA LEU A 33 9.01 -3.60 5.41
C LEU A 33 10.21 -3.58 4.47
N MET A 34 11.32 -4.21 4.85
CA MET A 34 12.50 -4.34 3.97
C MET A 34 12.17 -5.14 2.72
N ARG A 35 11.39 -6.23 2.86
CA ARG A 35 10.92 -7.01 1.71
C ARG A 35 10.04 -6.18 0.78
N THR A 36 9.16 -5.37 1.38
CA THR A 36 8.28 -4.48 0.60
C THR A 36 9.09 -3.46 -0.21
N ILE A 37 10.09 -2.82 0.40
CA ILE A 37 10.99 -1.87 -0.30
C ILE A 37 11.76 -2.58 -1.41
N SER A 38 12.41 -3.70 -1.09
CA SER A 38 13.17 -4.50 -2.07
C SER A 38 12.31 -4.90 -3.28
N ARG A 39 11.01 -5.18 -3.08
CA ARG A 39 10.11 -5.57 -4.16
C ARG A 39 9.92 -4.48 -5.22
N PHE A 40 9.91 -3.21 -4.82
CA PHE A 40 9.82 -2.10 -5.77
C PHE A 40 11.14 -1.85 -6.50
N HIS A 41 12.29 -2.00 -5.84
CA HIS A 41 13.57 -1.95 -6.53
C HIS A 41 13.84 -3.16 -7.44
N GLU A 42 13.24 -4.32 -7.15
CA GLU A 42 13.23 -5.46 -8.09
C GLU A 42 12.40 -5.18 -9.34
N TYR A 43 11.33 -4.38 -9.21
CA TYR A 43 10.52 -3.93 -10.35
C TYR A 43 11.28 -2.91 -11.19
N ASP A 44 11.79 -1.87 -10.56
CA ASP A 44 12.57 -0.82 -11.21
C ASP A 44 13.56 -0.22 -10.21
N LYS A 45 14.86 -0.36 -10.50
CA LYS A 45 15.92 0.19 -9.65
C LYS A 45 15.95 1.71 -9.60
N SER A 46 15.34 2.38 -10.58
CA SER A 46 15.26 3.84 -10.67
C SER A 46 14.02 4.43 -10.03
N ILE A 47 13.10 3.59 -9.53
CA ILE A 47 11.88 4.08 -8.89
C ILE A 47 12.20 4.86 -7.61
N ASN A 48 11.61 6.04 -7.47
CA ASN A 48 11.81 6.86 -6.29
C ASN A 48 10.92 6.35 -5.14
N ILE A 49 11.53 5.79 -4.10
CA ILE A 49 10.80 5.26 -2.95
C ILE A 49 10.71 6.33 -1.85
N ILE A 50 9.48 6.62 -1.40
CA ILE A 50 9.18 7.49 -0.27
C ILE A 50 8.59 6.62 0.82
N LEU A 51 9.34 6.44 1.91
CA LEU A 51 8.90 5.67 3.07
C LEU A 51 8.25 6.58 4.10
N VAL A 52 6.99 6.27 4.44
CA VAL A 52 6.23 7.03 5.44
C VAL A 52 6.10 6.21 6.72
N LEU A 53 6.78 6.66 7.77
CA LEU A 53 6.79 6.03 9.10
C LEU A 53 6.39 7.02 10.21
N PRO A 54 5.68 6.57 11.26
CA PRO A 54 5.52 7.37 12.47
C PRO A 54 6.89 7.79 13.02
N LYS A 55 7.00 9.03 13.45
CA LYS A 55 8.26 9.62 13.91
C LYS A 55 8.92 8.81 15.03
N GLU A 56 8.12 8.30 15.95
CA GLU A 56 8.56 7.46 17.06
C GLU A 56 9.11 6.10 16.66
N GLN A 57 8.87 5.66 15.41
CA GLN A 57 9.33 4.37 14.90
C GLN A 57 10.60 4.49 14.04
N GLN A 58 10.98 5.69 13.65
CA GLN A 58 12.10 5.91 12.71
C GLN A 58 13.46 5.53 13.30
N ALA A 59 13.67 5.80 14.60
CA ALA A 59 14.90 5.38 15.27
C ALA A 59 15.07 3.86 15.27
N TYR A 60 14.00 3.13 15.63
CA TYR A 60 14.01 1.66 15.60
C TYR A 60 14.18 1.11 14.17
N TRP A 61 13.58 1.76 13.18
CA TRP A 61 13.78 1.40 11.77
C TRP A 61 15.25 1.52 11.37
N LYS A 62 15.93 2.60 11.76
CA LYS A 62 17.35 2.79 11.50
C LYS A 62 18.20 1.69 12.14
N GLU A 63 17.96 1.35 13.41
CA GLU A 63 18.63 0.23 14.09
C GLU A 63 18.46 -1.09 13.34
N LEU A 64 17.27 -1.34 12.79
CA LEU A 64 17.02 -2.53 11.97
C LEU A 64 17.80 -2.48 10.66
N CYS A 65 17.85 -1.33 9.97
CA CYS A 65 18.65 -1.18 8.75
C CYS A 65 20.12 -1.50 9.02
N ASP A 66 20.69 -0.97 10.09
CA ASP A 66 22.07 -1.25 10.49
C ASP A 66 22.29 -2.75 10.80
N LYS A 67 21.36 -3.36 11.55
CA LYS A 67 21.39 -4.77 11.93
C LYS A 67 21.33 -5.73 10.75
N TYR A 68 20.52 -5.40 9.75
CA TYR A 68 20.30 -6.26 8.57
C TYR A 68 21.15 -5.85 7.37
N HIS A 69 22.02 -4.85 7.52
CA HIS A 69 22.83 -4.27 6.42
C HIS A 69 21.96 -3.90 5.21
N PHE A 70 20.84 -3.20 5.52
CA PHE A 70 19.86 -2.78 4.52
C PHE A 70 20.26 -1.41 3.95
N ASP A 71 20.77 -1.41 2.72
CA ASP A 71 21.38 -0.28 2.02
C ASP A 71 20.56 0.21 0.82
N GLU A 72 19.29 -0.24 0.70
CA GLU A 72 18.42 0.20 -0.37
C GLU A 72 18.03 1.68 -0.21
N GLU A 73 17.97 2.40 -1.32
CA GLU A 73 17.70 3.84 -1.33
C GLU A 73 16.21 4.15 -1.12
N TYR A 74 15.90 5.10 -0.26
CA TYR A 74 14.56 5.65 -0.05
C TYR A 74 14.65 7.02 0.64
N THR A 75 13.61 7.85 0.45
CA THR A 75 13.42 9.07 1.22
C THR A 75 12.46 8.81 2.38
N LEU A 76 12.86 9.13 3.61
CA LEU A 76 12.04 8.93 4.80
C LEU A 76 11.26 10.20 5.14
N THR A 77 9.95 10.05 5.48
CA THR A 77 9.12 11.16 5.97
C THR A 77 8.18 10.71 7.09
N ASP A 78 7.65 11.70 7.83
CA ASP A 78 6.78 11.45 8.97
C ASP A 78 5.39 10.98 8.53
N GLY A 79 4.85 9.97 9.21
CA GLY A 79 3.44 9.58 9.11
C GLY A 79 2.50 10.62 9.74
N GLY A 80 1.22 10.52 9.38
CA GLY A 80 0.16 11.30 10.00
C GLY A 80 -0.78 10.42 10.85
N ASP A 81 -1.79 11.05 11.47
CA ASP A 81 -2.74 10.38 12.35
C ASP A 81 -3.64 9.37 11.61
N THR A 82 -3.82 9.57 10.31
CA THR A 82 -4.60 8.69 9.43
C THR A 82 -3.76 8.17 8.25
N ARG A 83 -4.26 7.12 7.57
CA ARG A 83 -3.66 6.65 6.32
C ARG A 83 -3.68 7.75 5.26
N PHE A 84 -4.79 8.48 5.14
CA PHE A 84 -4.92 9.64 4.26
C PHE A 84 -3.83 10.70 4.52
N GLN A 85 -3.64 11.09 5.78
CA GLN A 85 -2.61 12.07 6.12
C GLN A 85 -1.19 11.54 5.84
N SER A 86 -0.95 10.26 6.06
CA SER A 86 0.33 9.62 5.74
C SER A 86 0.60 9.61 4.23
N SER A 87 -0.39 9.28 3.41
CA SER A 87 -0.29 9.36 1.93
C SER A 87 0.00 10.80 1.47
N LYS A 88 -0.70 11.78 2.07
CA LYS A 88 -0.49 13.20 1.80
C LYS A 88 0.92 13.66 2.15
N ASN A 89 1.44 13.28 3.33
CA ASN A 89 2.80 13.62 3.75
C ASN A 89 3.85 13.04 2.79
N GLY A 90 3.66 11.80 2.35
CA GLY A 90 4.52 11.18 1.35
C GLY A 90 4.48 11.92 0.02
N LEU A 91 3.29 12.30 -0.44
CA LEU A 91 3.13 13.01 -1.71
C LEU A 91 3.80 14.41 -1.70
N MET A 92 3.84 15.07 -0.55
CA MET A 92 4.50 16.38 -0.39
C MET A 92 6.03 16.31 -0.53
N ILE A 93 6.63 15.12 -0.48
CA ILE A 93 8.08 14.93 -0.70
C ILE A 93 8.42 15.00 -2.20
N ILE A 94 7.47 14.68 -3.07
CA ILE A 94 7.67 14.79 -4.53
C ILE A 94 7.80 16.29 -4.87
N PRO A 95 8.84 16.70 -5.62
CA PRO A 95 9.03 18.10 -5.98
C PRO A 95 7.84 18.70 -6.74
N ASP A 96 7.56 19.98 -6.50
CA ASP A 96 6.49 20.69 -7.22
C ASP A 96 6.80 20.75 -8.72
N GLY A 97 5.76 20.52 -9.54
CA GLY A 97 5.90 20.50 -11.01
C GLY A 97 6.45 19.18 -11.56
N GLU A 98 6.75 18.19 -10.70
CA GLU A 98 7.13 16.86 -11.17
C GLU A 98 5.97 16.18 -11.90
N GLU A 99 6.28 15.62 -13.06
CA GLU A 99 5.35 14.84 -13.89
C GLU A 99 5.67 13.36 -13.83
N GLY A 100 4.64 12.52 -13.83
CA GLY A 100 4.79 11.07 -13.81
C GLY A 100 3.75 10.39 -12.93
N LEU A 101 4.07 9.18 -12.47
CA LEU A 101 3.15 8.35 -11.70
C LEU A 101 3.62 8.15 -10.27
N VAL A 102 2.66 8.08 -9.35
CA VAL A 102 2.91 7.73 -7.95
C VAL A 102 2.03 6.56 -7.53
N GLY A 103 2.66 5.48 -7.09
CA GLY A 103 1.98 4.36 -6.44
C GLY A 103 1.90 4.59 -4.92
N ILE A 104 0.76 4.29 -4.29
CA ILE A 104 0.64 4.28 -2.83
C ILE A 104 0.47 2.83 -2.39
N HIS A 105 1.40 2.36 -1.57
CA HIS A 105 1.48 0.94 -1.21
C HIS A 105 1.52 0.71 0.30
N ASP A 106 0.82 -0.32 0.76
CA ASP A 106 0.89 -0.74 2.16
C ASP A 106 2.25 -1.38 2.48
N GLY A 107 3.01 -0.84 3.43
CA GLY A 107 4.32 -1.35 3.84
C GLY A 107 4.30 -2.77 4.44
N VAL A 108 3.13 -3.36 4.59
CA VAL A 108 2.89 -4.73 5.07
C VAL A 108 2.34 -5.67 4.00
N ARG A 109 2.61 -5.39 2.72
CA ARG A 109 2.32 -6.27 1.56
C ARG A 109 3.60 -6.63 0.81
N PRO A 110 4.47 -7.47 1.37
CA PRO A 110 5.79 -7.76 0.80
C PRO A 110 5.75 -8.68 -0.44
N PHE A 111 4.58 -9.23 -0.80
CA PHE A 111 4.45 -10.24 -1.85
C PHE A 111 3.68 -9.76 -3.09
N VAL A 112 3.63 -8.43 -3.29
CA VAL A 112 3.13 -7.91 -4.56
C VAL A 112 4.03 -8.41 -5.69
N SER A 113 3.45 -9.00 -6.75
CA SER A 113 4.25 -9.47 -7.88
C SER A 113 4.75 -8.32 -8.75
N ILE A 114 5.92 -8.48 -9.36
CA ILE A 114 6.47 -7.52 -10.32
C ILE A 114 5.46 -7.26 -11.44
N SER A 115 4.79 -8.29 -11.94
CA SER A 115 3.77 -8.16 -12.98
C SER A 115 2.53 -7.38 -12.51
N THR A 116 2.14 -7.45 -11.23
CA THR A 116 1.06 -6.64 -10.67
C THR A 116 1.48 -5.17 -10.59
N ILE A 117 2.71 -4.89 -10.14
CA ILE A 117 3.24 -3.52 -10.10
C ILE A 117 3.26 -2.95 -11.53
N ALA A 118 3.85 -3.68 -12.49
CA ALA A 118 3.91 -3.26 -13.88
C ALA A 118 2.52 -2.92 -14.43
N ARG A 119 1.53 -3.84 -14.31
CA ARG A 119 0.17 -3.58 -14.78
C ARG A 119 -0.46 -2.32 -14.20
N CYS A 120 -0.19 -2.02 -12.90
CA CYS A 120 -0.74 -0.82 -12.28
C CYS A 120 -0.12 0.44 -12.89
N TYR A 121 1.21 0.48 -13.07
CA TYR A 121 1.89 1.64 -13.65
C TYR A 121 1.53 1.79 -15.14
N ASP A 122 1.63 0.74 -15.95
CA ASP A 122 1.31 0.77 -17.36
C ASP A 122 -0.15 1.22 -17.62
N THR A 123 -1.10 0.70 -16.82
CA THR A 123 -2.51 1.13 -16.96
C THR A 123 -2.73 2.57 -16.52
N ALA A 124 -2.07 3.01 -15.43
CA ALA A 124 -2.21 4.38 -14.95
C ALA A 124 -1.61 5.41 -15.91
N GLU A 125 -0.62 5.03 -16.73
CA GLU A 125 -0.06 5.87 -17.77
C GLU A 125 -1.13 6.30 -18.80
N ASP A 126 -2.06 5.39 -19.12
CA ASP A 126 -3.16 5.65 -20.08
C ASP A 126 -4.42 6.20 -19.40
N THR A 127 -4.69 5.80 -18.15
CA THR A 127 -5.99 6.07 -17.48
C THR A 127 -5.90 7.03 -16.31
N TYR A 128 -4.70 7.50 -15.96
CA TYR A 128 -4.37 8.37 -14.82
C TYR A 128 -4.61 7.75 -13.43
N ALA A 129 -5.29 6.63 -13.34
CA ALA A 129 -5.57 5.95 -12.06
C ALA A 129 -5.79 4.44 -12.26
N ALA A 130 -5.04 3.60 -11.55
CA ALA A 130 -5.19 2.15 -11.62
C ALA A 130 -4.98 1.49 -10.25
N ILE A 131 -5.79 0.47 -9.98
CA ILE A 131 -5.70 -0.33 -8.75
C ILE A 131 -5.72 -1.83 -9.03
N PRO A 132 -4.93 -2.63 -8.30
CA PRO A 132 -4.99 -4.09 -8.43
C PRO A 132 -6.15 -4.64 -7.62
N VAL A 133 -6.89 -5.56 -8.23
CA VAL A 133 -8.05 -6.18 -7.61
C VAL A 133 -8.03 -7.70 -7.78
N MET A 134 -8.68 -8.39 -6.83
CA MET A 134 -8.88 -9.84 -6.87
C MET A 134 -10.37 -10.17 -6.81
N PRO A 135 -10.81 -11.25 -7.47
CA PRO A 135 -12.18 -11.73 -7.32
C PRO A 135 -12.43 -12.20 -5.88
N VAL A 136 -13.66 -11.98 -5.41
CA VAL A 136 -14.11 -12.54 -4.14
C VAL A 136 -14.41 -14.04 -4.31
N THR A 137 -13.79 -14.89 -3.50
CA THR A 137 -13.97 -16.34 -3.54
C THR A 137 -15.10 -16.82 -2.63
N ASP A 138 -15.28 -16.17 -1.48
CA ASP A 138 -16.29 -16.53 -0.49
C ASP A 138 -17.68 -15.97 -0.81
N THR A 139 -18.72 -16.56 -0.23
CA THR A 139 -20.07 -16.00 -0.29
C THR A 139 -20.13 -14.74 0.58
N LEU A 140 -20.58 -13.62 -0.01
CA LEU A 140 -20.74 -12.37 0.68
C LEU A 140 -22.16 -12.17 1.20
N ARG A 141 -22.27 -11.55 2.38
CA ARG A 141 -23.55 -11.10 2.96
C ARG A 141 -23.46 -9.63 3.34
N TYR A 142 -24.33 -8.85 2.77
CA TYR A 142 -24.54 -7.47 3.23
C TYR A 142 -25.22 -7.47 4.60
N ILE A 143 -24.74 -6.64 5.51
CA ILE A 143 -25.31 -6.44 6.85
C ILE A 143 -25.82 -5.00 6.92
N ASP A 144 -27.10 -4.84 7.27
CA ASP A 144 -27.70 -3.53 7.47
C ASP A 144 -27.42 -2.97 8.87
N LYS A 145 -27.82 -1.72 9.10
CA LYS A 145 -27.57 -1.03 10.38
C LYS A 145 -28.32 -1.64 11.58
N GLN A 146 -29.37 -2.43 11.35
CA GLN A 146 -30.16 -3.12 12.36
C GLN A 146 -29.62 -4.54 12.64
N GLY A 147 -28.55 -4.98 11.97
CA GLY A 147 -27.97 -6.32 12.13
C GLY A 147 -28.65 -7.39 11.27
N GLY A 148 -29.67 -7.03 10.47
CA GLY A 148 -30.21 -7.87 9.42
C GLY A 148 -29.25 -7.95 8.23
N GLY A 149 -29.65 -8.73 7.22
CA GLY A 149 -28.78 -8.77 6.04
C GLY A 149 -29.30 -9.69 4.92
N LYS A 150 -28.67 -9.55 3.76
CA LYS A 150 -29.01 -10.34 2.56
C LYS A 150 -27.75 -10.81 1.83
N ASN A 151 -27.88 -11.92 1.13
CA ASN A 151 -26.83 -12.35 0.22
C ASN A 151 -26.68 -11.36 -0.93
N VAL A 152 -25.46 -11.17 -1.38
CA VAL A 152 -25.13 -10.36 -2.57
C VAL A 152 -24.37 -11.22 -3.58
N LEU A 153 -24.42 -10.82 -4.83
CA LEU A 153 -23.68 -11.50 -5.88
C LEU A 153 -22.19 -11.13 -5.74
N ARG A 154 -21.37 -12.12 -5.38
CA ARG A 154 -19.92 -11.90 -5.23
C ARG A 154 -19.23 -11.44 -6.51
N SER A 155 -19.80 -11.75 -7.68
CA SER A 155 -19.30 -11.27 -8.98
C SER A 155 -19.25 -9.75 -9.10
N ASP A 156 -20.08 -9.02 -8.35
CA ASP A 156 -20.17 -7.56 -8.37
C ASP A 156 -19.14 -6.90 -7.46
N TYR A 157 -18.34 -7.70 -6.75
CA TYR A 157 -17.37 -7.23 -5.76
C TYR A 157 -15.95 -7.66 -6.11
N ARG A 158 -14.99 -6.85 -5.72
CA ARG A 158 -13.57 -7.14 -5.81
C ARG A 158 -12.90 -6.84 -4.47
N VAL A 159 -11.84 -7.59 -4.18
CA VAL A 159 -10.92 -7.27 -3.08
C VAL A 159 -9.85 -6.35 -3.64
N VAL A 160 -9.74 -5.15 -3.10
CA VAL A 160 -8.75 -4.17 -3.53
C VAL A 160 -7.43 -4.43 -2.84
N GLN A 161 -6.36 -4.30 -3.62
CA GLN A 161 -4.98 -4.41 -3.13
C GLN A 161 -4.23 -3.09 -3.37
N THR A 162 -2.92 -3.09 -3.10
CA THR A 162 -1.99 -2.03 -3.45
C THR A 162 -0.78 -2.61 -4.20
N PRO A 163 -0.03 -1.82 -5.01
CA PRO A 163 -0.03 -0.35 -5.10
C PRO A 163 -1.28 0.18 -5.81
N GLN A 164 -1.80 1.31 -5.33
CA GLN A 164 -2.78 2.13 -6.05
C GLN A 164 -2.01 3.23 -6.75
N VAL A 165 -2.03 3.25 -8.07
CA VAL A 165 -1.16 4.11 -8.88
C VAL A 165 -1.96 5.21 -9.54
N PHE A 166 -1.45 6.43 -9.44
CA PHE A 166 -2.11 7.63 -9.93
C PHE A 166 -1.12 8.54 -10.65
N ASP A 167 -1.60 9.33 -11.58
CA ASP A 167 -0.90 10.52 -12.03
C ASP A 167 -0.61 11.46 -10.85
N ILE A 168 0.60 12.04 -10.80
CA ILE A 168 1.04 12.86 -9.66
C ILE A 168 0.14 14.10 -9.48
N ALA A 169 -0.26 14.77 -10.57
CA ALA A 169 -1.11 15.94 -10.47
C ALA A 169 -2.51 15.59 -9.98
N LEU A 170 -3.07 14.46 -10.44
CA LEU A 170 -4.35 13.93 -9.97
C LEU A 170 -4.27 13.56 -8.48
N ALA A 171 -3.20 12.86 -8.05
CA ALA A 171 -3.00 12.51 -6.63
C ALA A 171 -2.89 13.75 -5.76
N ARG A 172 -2.17 14.80 -6.20
CA ARG A 172 -2.07 16.09 -5.50
C ARG A 172 -3.44 16.74 -5.33
N GLN A 173 -4.25 16.77 -6.39
CA GLN A 173 -5.59 17.33 -6.34
C GLN A 173 -6.48 16.53 -5.38
N ALA A 174 -6.45 15.20 -5.44
CA ALA A 174 -7.24 14.32 -4.59
C ALA A 174 -6.90 14.49 -3.09
N LEU A 175 -5.60 14.56 -2.73
CA LEU A 175 -5.18 14.68 -1.33
C LEU A 175 -5.25 16.12 -0.78
N GLN A 176 -5.79 17.09 -1.55
CA GLN A 176 -6.15 18.43 -1.04
C GLN A 176 -7.55 18.50 -0.43
N VAL A 177 -8.42 17.52 -0.72
CA VAL A 177 -9.76 17.48 -0.13
C VAL A 177 -9.71 17.31 1.39
N GLU A 178 -10.77 17.75 2.07
CA GLU A 178 -10.90 17.48 3.50
C GLU A 178 -11.13 15.99 3.74
N TYR A 179 -10.43 15.43 4.74
CA TYR A 179 -10.56 14.04 5.11
C TYR A 179 -12.00 13.69 5.49
N GLN A 180 -12.49 12.58 4.95
CA GLN A 180 -13.80 12.03 5.28
C GLN A 180 -13.66 10.57 5.74
N PRO A 181 -14.45 10.12 6.75
CA PRO A 181 -14.40 8.74 7.24
C PRO A 181 -14.74 7.67 6.19
N CYS A 182 -15.36 8.03 5.08
CA CYS A 182 -15.65 7.12 3.97
C CYS A 182 -14.42 6.87 3.07
N PHE A 183 -13.34 7.61 3.22
CA PHE A 183 -12.09 7.37 2.51
C PHE A 183 -11.38 6.16 3.11
N THR A 184 -11.66 4.99 2.56
CA THR A 184 -11.12 3.71 3.04
C THR A 184 -9.74 3.39 2.46
N ASP A 185 -9.43 3.98 1.30
CA ASP A 185 -8.16 3.85 0.58
C ASP A 185 -7.91 5.10 -0.28
N ASP A 186 -6.80 5.14 -1.03
CA ASP A 186 -6.45 6.30 -1.85
C ASP A 186 -7.33 6.40 -3.11
N ALA A 187 -7.77 5.26 -3.65
CA ALA A 187 -8.68 5.24 -4.79
C ALA A 187 -10.01 5.93 -4.46
N SER A 188 -10.58 5.69 -3.27
CA SER A 188 -11.83 6.33 -2.85
C SER A 188 -11.70 7.85 -2.73
N VAL A 189 -10.50 8.37 -2.48
CA VAL A 189 -10.23 9.82 -2.49
C VAL A 189 -10.25 10.36 -3.92
N VAL A 190 -9.60 9.67 -4.85
CA VAL A 190 -9.58 10.04 -6.28
C VAL A 190 -10.99 9.96 -6.88
N GLU A 191 -11.75 8.91 -6.56
CA GLU A 191 -13.13 8.74 -7.00
C GLU A 191 -14.06 9.87 -6.48
N SER A 192 -13.77 10.45 -5.32
CA SER A 192 -14.53 11.59 -4.78
C SER A 192 -14.45 12.86 -5.65
N LEU A 193 -13.46 12.95 -6.53
CA LEU A 193 -13.33 14.00 -7.54
C LEU A 193 -14.15 13.71 -8.82
N GLY A 194 -14.86 12.58 -8.89
CA GLY A 194 -15.57 12.12 -10.08
C GLY A 194 -14.68 11.41 -11.11
N CYS A 195 -13.45 11.10 -10.75
CA CYS A 195 -12.53 10.35 -11.61
C CYS A 195 -12.84 8.85 -11.58
N GLN A 196 -12.69 8.19 -12.73
CA GLN A 196 -12.76 6.73 -12.79
C GLN A 196 -11.40 6.14 -12.48
N VAL A 197 -11.38 5.02 -11.74
CA VAL A 197 -10.19 4.27 -11.42
C VAL A 197 -10.22 2.94 -12.16
N ALA A 198 -9.21 2.69 -12.99
CA ALA A 198 -9.08 1.45 -13.73
C ALA A 198 -8.73 0.28 -12.79
N MET A 199 -9.31 -0.88 -13.03
CA MET A 199 -9.01 -2.10 -12.27
C MET A 199 -8.12 -3.02 -13.09
N VAL A 200 -7.00 -3.45 -12.51
CA VAL A 200 -6.11 -4.46 -13.08
C VAL A 200 -6.10 -5.73 -12.23
N GLU A 201 -5.65 -6.84 -12.80
CA GLU A 201 -5.52 -8.08 -12.05
C GLU A 201 -4.37 -7.96 -11.02
N GLY A 202 -4.69 -8.21 -9.74
CA GLY A 202 -3.73 -8.35 -8.64
C GLY A 202 -3.05 -9.71 -8.63
N ASN A 203 -2.44 -10.07 -7.49
CA ASN A 203 -1.97 -11.42 -7.25
C ASN A 203 -2.39 -11.93 -5.87
N ARG A 204 -2.64 -13.21 -5.78
CA ARG A 204 -3.22 -13.85 -4.58
C ARG A 204 -2.29 -13.76 -3.38
N GLU A 205 -0.99 -13.84 -3.61
CA GLU A 205 0.06 -13.77 -2.60
C GLU A 205 0.23 -12.37 -2.00
N ASN A 206 -0.29 -11.33 -2.68
CA ASN A 206 -0.22 -9.94 -2.21
C ASN A 206 -1.14 -9.69 -1.00
N ILE A 207 -0.99 -10.55 0.01
CA ILE A 207 -1.73 -10.45 1.27
C ILE A 207 -1.28 -9.24 2.08
N LYS A 208 -2.21 -8.66 2.84
CA LYS A 208 -1.89 -7.64 3.84
C LYS A 208 -1.65 -8.31 5.18
N ILE A 209 -0.42 -8.27 5.68
CA ILE A 209 -0.07 -8.84 6.98
C ILE A 209 -0.71 -7.99 8.08
N THR A 210 -1.72 -8.55 8.76
CA THR A 210 -2.53 -7.86 9.77
C THR A 210 -2.71 -8.65 11.04
N THR A 211 -2.54 -9.97 10.98
CA THR A 211 -2.72 -10.91 12.08
C THR A 211 -1.54 -11.88 12.19
N PRO A 212 -1.36 -12.57 13.35
CA PRO A 212 -0.35 -13.63 13.47
C PRO A 212 -0.54 -14.78 12.47
N PHE A 213 -1.77 -15.00 12.00
CA PHE A 213 -2.04 -16.01 10.99
C PHE A 213 -1.46 -15.62 9.62
N ASP A 214 -1.54 -14.33 9.27
CA ASP A 214 -0.95 -13.83 8.03
C ASP A 214 0.58 -13.99 8.01
N LEU A 215 1.25 -13.90 9.17
CA LEU A 215 2.68 -14.18 9.27
C LEU A 215 3.01 -15.64 8.95
N LYS A 216 2.17 -16.58 9.37
CA LYS A 216 2.37 -18.01 9.02
C LYS A 216 2.23 -18.25 7.53
N ILE A 217 1.24 -17.58 6.90
CA ILE A 217 1.10 -17.62 5.45
C ILE A 217 2.34 -17.01 4.77
N ALA A 218 2.78 -15.84 5.26
CA ALA A 218 3.96 -15.16 4.75
C ALA A 218 5.23 -16.02 4.84
N GLU A 219 5.43 -16.75 5.94
CA GLU A 219 6.53 -17.72 6.10
C GLU A 219 6.45 -18.89 5.11
N ALA A 220 5.25 -19.35 4.78
CA ALA A 220 5.07 -20.39 3.77
C ALA A 220 5.44 -19.89 2.36
N LEU A 221 5.03 -18.65 2.01
CA LEU A 221 5.31 -18.03 0.71
C LEU A 221 6.80 -17.77 0.44
N ILE A 222 7.65 -17.70 1.47
CA ILE A 222 9.10 -17.51 1.29
C ILE A 222 9.83 -18.84 1.04
N LYS A 223 9.23 -19.95 1.45
CA LYS A 223 9.87 -21.28 1.34
C LYS A 223 9.70 -21.90 -0.05
N GLU A 224 8.87 -21.31 -0.88
CA GLU A 224 8.71 -21.65 -2.28
C GLU A 224 9.70 -20.88 -3.17
#